data_a746e7a81d480e4ef26b4e39a9ac0f1f
#
_entry.id   a746e7a81d480e4ef26b4e39a9ac0f1f
#
_cell.length_a   1.000
_cell.length_b   1.000
_cell.length_c   1.000
_cell.angle_alpha   90.00
_cell.angle_beta   90.00
_cell.angle_gamma   90.00
#
_symmetry.space_group_name_H-M   'P 1'
#
loop_
_entity.id
_entity.type
_entity.pdbx_description
1 polymer ?
#
loop_
_entity_poly.entity_id
_entity_poly.type
_entity_poly.pdbx_seq_one_letter_code
_entity_poly.pdbx_strand_id
1 'polypeptide(L)'
;EPSAPRPRYERDAPHSPQPRRERDAYAPRVEPSDGGFEPRPAKIKEFRIYGLNASLAAFKKRPESIRKLWLLESRIPKLSELLAFCVKNRIGYNVVENEDLEKLTASAHHEGVCLAVLPQPELALSTWLMSVPDGPCLLIWLDGAGNPHNLGAIMRTCDATGCHGL
;
A
#
# COMPACT_ATOMS: atom_id res chain seq x y z
N GLU A 1 48.59 2.04 -45.70
CA GLU A 1 49.30 3.02 -44.84
C GLU A 1 49.34 2.52 -43.40
N PRO A 2 50.52 2.42 -42.79
CA PRO A 2 50.67 1.84 -41.46
C PRO A 2 50.42 2.87 -40.36
N SER A 3 49.69 2.45 -39.38
CA SER A 3 49.33 3.15 -38.15
C SER A 3 50.55 3.46 -37.27
N ALA A 4 50.67 4.71 -36.82
CA ALA A 4 51.76 5.19 -35.98
C ALA A 4 51.68 4.64 -34.54
N PRO A 5 52.82 4.40 -33.84
CA PRO A 5 52.87 3.85 -32.51
C PRO A 5 52.58 4.95 -31.44
N ARG A 6 51.86 4.55 -30.38
CA ARG A 6 51.55 5.38 -29.21
C ARG A 6 52.79 5.55 -28.31
N PRO A 7 52.99 6.69 -27.68
CA PRO A 7 54.10 6.92 -26.77
C PRO A 7 53.96 6.16 -25.45
N ARG A 8 55.06 5.53 -25.02
CA ARG A 8 55.20 4.91 -23.69
C ARG A 8 55.35 6.00 -22.62
N TYR A 9 54.47 5.94 -21.60
CA TYR A 9 54.70 6.71 -20.39
C TYR A 9 55.83 6.05 -19.56
N GLU A 10 56.88 6.83 -19.32
CA GLU A 10 57.94 6.51 -18.39
C GLU A 10 57.39 6.61 -16.96
N ARG A 11 57.55 5.50 -16.25
CA ARG A 11 57.45 5.43 -14.80
C ARG A 11 58.87 5.62 -14.30
N ASP A 12 59.07 6.57 -13.37
CA ASP A 12 59.97 6.54 -12.26
C ASP A 12 60.38 7.94 -11.82
N ALA A 13 59.74 8.43 -10.76
CA ALA A 13 60.31 9.38 -9.87
C ALA A 13 60.13 8.91 -8.43
N PRO A 14 61.17 8.89 -7.61
CA PRO A 14 61.11 8.41 -6.23
C PRO A 14 60.38 9.37 -5.32
N HIS A 15 59.34 8.88 -4.62
CA HIS A 15 58.68 9.62 -3.57
C HIS A 15 59.58 9.78 -2.35
N SER A 16 59.94 10.99 -2.02
CA SER A 16 60.54 11.38 -0.76
C SER A 16 59.57 11.16 0.41
N PRO A 17 60.00 10.60 1.54
CA PRO A 17 59.11 10.44 2.69
C PRO A 17 58.79 11.76 3.36
N GLN A 18 57.52 12.13 3.46
CA GLN A 18 57.08 13.24 4.27
C GLN A 18 57.12 12.88 5.77
N PRO A 19 57.50 13.85 6.64
CA PRO A 19 57.54 13.61 8.08
C PRO A 19 56.16 13.33 8.65
N ARG A 20 56.06 12.28 9.47
CA ARG A 20 54.89 11.93 10.27
C ARG A 20 54.57 13.11 11.19
N ARG A 21 53.37 13.73 10.96
CA ARG A 21 52.78 14.63 11.97
C ARG A 21 52.38 13.76 13.16
N GLU A 22 52.89 14.10 14.33
CA GLU A 22 52.48 13.58 15.62
C GLU A 22 50.96 13.76 15.77
N ARG A 23 50.25 12.68 16.12
CA ARG A 23 48.84 12.73 16.44
C ARG A 23 48.70 13.27 17.84
N ASP A 24 48.33 14.53 17.94
CA ASP A 24 47.94 15.12 19.19
C ASP A 24 46.78 14.37 19.83
N ALA A 25 47.01 14.11 21.11
CA ALA A 25 46.11 13.93 22.21
C ALA A 25 44.64 13.52 21.91
N TYR A 26 44.35 12.33 22.36
CA TYR A 26 43.06 11.75 22.63
C TYR A 26 42.11 12.73 23.36
N ALA A 27 41.26 13.41 22.64
CA ALA A 27 40.10 14.08 23.22
C ALA A 27 39.04 13.01 23.52
N PRO A 28 38.41 13.01 24.71
CA PRO A 28 37.36 12.02 25.02
C PRO A 28 36.19 12.22 24.02
N ARG A 29 35.84 11.15 23.34
CA ARG A 29 34.69 11.05 22.45
C ARG A 29 33.47 11.27 23.31
N VAL A 30 32.83 12.42 23.21
CA VAL A 30 31.47 12.62 23.75
C VAL A 30 30.55 11.70 22.96
N GLU A 31 30.06 10.65 23.62
CA GLU A 31 29.02 9.81 23.06
C GLU A 31 27.80 10.70 22.77
N PRO A 32 27.22 10.65 21.54
CA PRO A 32 26.00 11.36 21.29
C PRO A 32 24.94 10.76 22.23
N SER A 33 24.37 11.60 23.10
CA SER A 33 23.23 11.28 23.92
C SER A 33 22.20 10.55 23.07
N ASP A 34 21.77 9.41 23.54
CA ASP A 34 20.71 8.57 23.01
C ASP A 34 19.44 9.43 22.85
N GLY A 35 19.36 10.18 21.78
CA GLY A 35 18.13 10.81 21.32
C GLY A 35 17.20 9.69 20.94
N GLY A 36 16.26 9.36 21.83
CA GLY A 36 15.31 8.31 21.67
C GLY A 36 14.75 8.30 20.25
N PHE A 37 15.12 7.29 19.48
CA PHE A 37 14.55 7.02 18.18
C PHE A 37 13.10 6.58 18.43
N GLU A 38 12.19 7.55 18.47
CA GLU A 38 10.77 7.22 18.43
C GLU A 38 10.53 6.42 17.16
N PRO A 39 10.11 5.16 17.25
CA PRO A 39 9.83 4.35 16.08
C PRO A 39 8.73 5.08 15.29
N ARG A 40 9.05 5.51 14.07
CA ARG A 40 8.04 6.09 13.17
C ARG A 40 6.88 5.11 13.13
N PRO A 41 5.63 5.58 13.34
CA PRO A 41 4.47 4.70 13.32
C PRO A 41 4.50 3.88 12.04
N ALA A 42 4.38 2.57 12.16
CA ALA A 42 4.40 1.66 11.03
C ALA A 42 3.36 2.15 10.01
N LYS A 43 3.79 2.43 8.77
CA LYS A 43 2.88 2.85 7.71
C LYS A 43 1.86 1.73 7.51
N ILE A 44 0.62 1.99 7.87
CA ILE A 44 -0.47 1.04 7.64
C ILE A 44 -0.54 0.79 6.14
N LYS A 45 -0.41 -0.47 5.73
CA LYS A 45 -0.42 -0.85 4.31
C LYS A 45 -1.82 -0.63 3.76
N GLU A 46 -1.96 0.31 2.84
CA GLU A 46 -3.21 0.54 2.14
C GLU A 46 -3.47 -0.55 1.09
N PHE A 47 -4.72 -0.96 0.94
CA PHE A 47 -5.18 -1.85 -0.11
C PHE A 47 -5.86 -1.06 -1.22
N ARG A 48 -5.74 -1.57 -2.44
CA ARG A 48 -6.43 -0.99 -3.59
C ARG A 48 -7.66 -1.83 -3.93
N ILE A 49 -8.82 -1.17 -3.91
CA ILE A 49 -10.09 -1.73 -4.38
C ILE A 49 -10.41 -1.04 -5.69
N TYR A 50 -10.69 -1.82 -6.74
CA TYR A 50 -11.03 -1.28 -8.05
C TYR A 50 -12.30 -1.95 -8.59
N GLY A 51 -12.92 -1.31 -9.59
CA GLY A 51 -14.23 -1.65 -10.11
C GLY A 51 -15.36 -0.85 -9.46
N LEU A 52 -16.35 -0.49 -10.27
CA LEU A 52 -17.42 0.43 -9.88
C LEU A 52 -18.21 -0.11 -8.69
N ASN A 53 -18.69 -1.37 -8.80
CA ASN A 53 -19.50 -1.98 -7.77
C ASN A 53 -18.73 -2.18 -6.45
N ALA A 54 -17.47 -2.62 -6.53
CA ALA A 54 -16.62 -2.80 -5.36
C ALA A 54 -16.34 -1.48 -4.65
N SER A 55 -16.08 -0.42 -5.42
CA SER A 55 -15.84 0.92 -4.88
C SER A 55 -17.08 1.51 -4.21
N LEU A 56 -18.26 1.36 -4.82
CA LEU A 56 -19.53 1.79 -4.24
C LEU A 56 -19.89 0.99 -2.98
N ALA A 57 -19.64 -0.32 -2.99
CA ALA A 57 -19.84 -1.16 -1.81
C ALA A 57 -18.92 -0.77 -0.65
N ALA A 58 -17.64 -0.51 -0.94
CA ALA A 58 -16.69 -0.02 0.06
C ALA A 58 -17.12 1.34 0.63
N PHE A 59 -17.57 2.26 -0.21
CA PHE A 59 -18.10 3.56 0.21
C PHE A 59 -19.33 3.41 1.09
N LYS A 60 -20.27 2.55 0.72
CA LYS A 60 -21.52 2.34 1.48
C LYS A 60 -21.30 1.66 2.83
N LYS A 61 -20.38 0.70 2.90
CA LYS A 61 -20.17 -0.13 4.10
C LYS A 61 -19.15 0.46 5.08
N ARG A 62 -18.10 1.13 4.59
CA ARG A 62 -16.99 1.66 5.41
C ARG A 62 -16.33 2.89 4.79
N PRO A 63 -17.04 4.00 4.68
CA PRO A 63 -16.54 5.23 4.07
C PRO A 63 -15.29 5.76 4.79
N GLU A 64 -15.19 5.56 6.09
CA GLU A 64 -14.06 6.02 6.92
C GLU A 64 -12.73 5.33 6.58
N SER A 65 -12.77 4.18 5.93
CA SER A 65 -11.56 3.47 5.49
C SER A 65 -10.92 4.08 4.24
N ILE A 66 -11.65 4.92 3.51
CA ILE A 66 -11.19 5.48 2.24
C ILE A 66 -10.11 6.53 2.49
N ARG A 67 -8.97 6.41 1.81
CA ARG A 67 -7.82 7.31 1.92
C ARG A 67 -7.55 8.11 0.66
N LYS A 68 -7.82 7.52 -0.50
CA LYS A 68 -7.62 8.18 -1.78
C LYS A 68 -8.52 7.56 -2.85
N LEU A 69 -8.91 8.39 -3.83
CA LEU A 69 -9.72 7.99 -4.97
C LEU A 69 -8.98 8.34 -6.27
N TRP A 70 -9.00 7.45 -7.24
CA TRP A 70 -8.63 7.69 -8.63
C TRP A 70 -9.78 7.26 -9.52
N LEU A 71 -10.13 8.10 -10.47
CA LEU A 71 -11.26 7.85 -11.37
C LEU A 71 -11.01 8.43 -12.75
N LEU A 72 -11.66 7.84 -13.76
CA LEU A 72 -11.77 8.45 -15.08
C LEU A 72 -12.81 9.56 -15.08
N GLU A 73 -12.62 10.58 -15.91
CA GLU A 73 -13.58 11.68 -16.07
C GLU A 73 -14.99 11.18 -16.39
N SER A 74 -15.12 10.15 -17.22
CA SER A 74 -16.41 9.54 -17.57
C SER A 74 -17.18 8.93 -16.40
N ARG A 75 -16.51 8.70 -15.25
CA ARG A 75 -17.12 8.15 -14.04
C ARG A 75 -17.60 9.19 -13.03
N ILE A 76 -17.24 10.45 -13.21
CA ILE A 76 -17.63 11.55 -12.34
C ILE A 76 -19.15 11.58 -12.07
N PRO A 77 -20.04 11.48 -13.07
CA PRO A 77 -21.48 11.54 -12.81
C PRO A 77 -22.00 10.40 -11.92
N LYS A 78 -21.42 9.20 -12.07
CA LYS A 78 -21.82 8.00 -11.29
C LYS A 78 -21.25 7.97 -9.87
N LEU A 79 -20.20 8.75 -9.62
CA LEU A 79 -19.48 8.79 -8.34
C LEU A 79 -19.63 10.15 -7.64
N SER A 80 -20.64 10.94 -7.99
CA SER A 80 -20.86 12.28 -7.44
C SER A 80 -20.96 12.30 -5.91
N GLU A 81 -21.68 11.34 -5.32
CA GLU A 81 -21.80 11.19 -3.86
C GLU A 81 -20.46 10.87 -3.20
N LEU A 82 -19.70 9.95 -3.79
CA LEU A 82 -18.36 9.60 -3.31
C LEU A 82 -17.39 10.78 -3.42
N LEU A 83 -17.47 11.55 -4.51
CA LEU A 83 -16.67 12.76 -4.69
C LEU A 83 -17.03 13.83 -3.65
N ALA A 84 -18.33 14.06 -3.42
CA ALA A 84 -18.81 14.98 -2.39
C ALA A 84 -18.30 14.57 -0.99
N PHE A 85 -18.32 13.26 -0.70
CA PHE A 85 -17.76 12.72 0.53
C PHE A 85 -16.25 12.97 0.63
N CYS A 86 -15.49 12.74 -0.45
CA CYS A 86 -14.05 12.98 -0.48
C CYS A 86 -13.74 14.45 -0.21
N VAL A 87 -14.45 15.39 -0.84
CA VAL A 87 -14.29 16.82 -0.61
C VAL A 87 -14.60 17.19 0.84
N LYS A 88 -15.74 16.72 1.37
CA LYS A 88 -16.18 17.01 2.75
C LYS A 88 -15.14 16.52 3.78
N ASN A 89 -14.54 15.36 3.56
CA ASN A 89 -13.60 14.75 4.50
C ASN A 89 -12.13 15.02 4.17
N ARG A 90 -11.83 15.90 3.20
CA ARG A 90 -10.49 16.25 2.74
C ARG A 90 -9.67 15.04 2.27
N ILE A 91 -10.36 14.07 1.67
CA ILE A 91 -9.74 12.89 1.05
C ILE A 91 -9.28 13.28 -0.36
N GLY A 92 -8.01 13.01 -0.67
CA GLY A 92 -7.45 13.29 -1.99
C GLY A 92 -8.12 12.47 -3.09
N TYR A 93 -8.51 13.11 -4.19
CA TYR A 93 -8.95 12.42 -5.39
C TYR A 93 -8.22 12.94 -6.62
N ASN A 94 -8.03 12.07 -7.61
CA ASN A 94 -7.36 12.40 -8.86
C ASN A 94 -8.21 11.90 -10.03
N VAL A 95 -8.47 12.77 -11.00
CA VAL A 95 -8.96 12.35 -12.31
C VAL A 95 -7.72 11.95 -13.12
N VAL A 96 -7.72 10.73 -13.64
CA VAL A 96 -6.58 10.11 -14.31
C VAL A 96 -7.01 9.46 -15.63
N GLU A 97 -6.05 9.12 -16.46
CA GLU A 97 -6.28 8.40 -17.71
C GLU A 97 -6.35 6.87 -17.50
N ASN A 98 -6.87 6.16 -18.51
CA ASN A 98 -7.03 4.71 -18.44
C ASN A 98 -5.72 3.96 -18.18
N GLU A 99 -4.65 4.38 -18.86
CA GLU A 99 -3.32 3.79 -18.69
C GLU A 99 -2.77 3.90 -17.27
N ASP A 100 -3.04 5.02 -16.61
CA ASP A 100 -2.60 5.24 -15.23
C ASP A 100 -3.38 4.36 -14.25
N LEU A 101 -4.68 4.15 -14.49
CA LEU A 101 -5.48 3.21 -13.71
C LEU A 101 -5.01 1.77 -13.91
N GLU A 102 -4.69 1.36 -15.12
CA GLU A 102 -4.13 0.04 -15.41
C GLU A 102 -2.81 -0.19 -14.66
N LYS A 103 -1.92 0.81 -14.66
CA LYS A 103 -0.66 0.75 -13.87
C LYS A 103 -0.93 0.68 -12.36
N LEU A 104 -1.92 1.44 -11.88
CA LEU A 104 -2.27 1.48 -10.46
C LEU A 104 -2.89 0.17 -9.96
N THR A 105 -3.75 -0.44 -10.78
CA THR A 105 -4.51 -1.65 -10.39
C THR A 105 -3.84 -2.94 -10.84
N ALA A 106 -2.85 -2.86 -11.74
CA ALA A 106 -2.27 -3.99 -12.47
C ALA A 106 -3.33 -4.86 -13.17
N SER A 107 -4.44 -4.24 -13.62
CA SER A 107 -5.58 -4.92 -14.23
C SER A 107 -6.29 -4.00 -15.23
N ALA A 108 -6.75 -4.55 -16.34
CA ALA A 108 -7.60 -3.86 -17.30
C ALA A 108 -9.07 -3.77 -16.83
N HIS A 109 -9.47 -4.53 -15.80
CA HIS A 109 -10.85 -4.64 -15.33
C HIS A 109 -11.20 -3.67 -14.20
N HIS A 110 -10.58 -2.49 -14.18
CA HIS A 110 -10.80 -1.48 -13.13
C HIS A 110 -12.09 -0.66 -13.30
N GLU A 111 -12.80 -0.81 -14.40
CA GLU A 111 -14.07 -0.10 -14.70
C GLU A 111 -13.98 1.43 -14.51
N GLY A 112 -12.79 2.00 -14.59
CA GLY A 112 -12.55 3.44 -14.48
C GLY A 112 -12.53 4.00 -13.07
N VAL A 113 -12.36 3.18 -12.02
CA VAL A 113 -12.27 3.65 -10.63
C VAL A 113 -11.35 2.75 -9.79
N CYS A 114 -10.60 3.39 -8.90
CA CYS A 114 -9.74 2.73 -7.90
C CYS A 114 -9.76 3.52 -6.60
N LEU A 115 -9.91 2.83 -5.48
CA LEU A 115 -9.83 3.38 -4.13
C LEU A 115 -8.59 2.83 -3.40
N ALA A 116 -7.88 3.67 -2.67
CA ALA A 116 -7.01 3.25 -1.59
C ALA A 116 -7.81 3.21 -0.30
N VAL A 117 -7.82 2.07 0.36
CA VAL A 117 -8.55 1.86 1.61
C VAL A 117 -7.64 1.28 2.68
N LEU A 118 -7.92 1.59 3.93
CA LEU A 118 -7.28 0.92 5.06
C LEU A 118 -7.79 -0.52 5.18
N PRO A 119 -6.91 -1.46 5.58
CA PRO A 119 -7.36 -2.79 5.94
C PRO A 119 -8.37 -2.73 7.08
N GLN A 120 -9.31 -3.65 7.06
CA GLN A 120 -10.14 -3.88 8.22
C GLN A 120 -9.28 -4.53 9.31
N PRO A 121 -9.36 -4.09 10.57
CA PRO A 121 -8.65 -4.76 11.64
C PRO A 121 -9.10 -6.23 11.72
N GLU A 122 -8.14 -7.12 11.91
CA GLU A 122 -8.44 -8.53 12.11
C GLU A 122 -9.23 -8.69 13.42
N LEU A 123 -10.36 -9.35 13.32
CA LEU A 123 -11.20 -9.63 14.47
C LEU A 123 -10.93 -11.07 14.93
N ALA A 124 -10.50 -11.24 16.15
CA ALA A 124 -10.33 -12.56 16.73
C ALA A 124 -11.69 -13.30 16.79
N LEU A 125 -11.70 -14.58 16.42
CA LEU A 125 -12.93 -15.38 16.41
C LEU A 125 -13.68 -15.33 17.76
N SER A 126 -12.96 -15.39 18.87
CA SER A 126 -13.54 -15.26 20.21
C SER A 126 -14.29 -13.94 20.42
N THR A 127 -13.71 -12.84 19.98
CA THR A 127 -14.34 -11.51 20.07
C THR A 127 -15.57 -11.42 19.18
N TRP A 128 -15.49 -12.01 17.97
CA TRP A 128 -16.62 -12.05 17.04
C TRP A 128 -17.76 -12.89 17.61
N LEU A 129 -17.48 -14.07 18.17
CA LEU A 129 -18.50 -14.94 18.78
C LEU A 129 -19.24 -14.26 19.92
N MET A 130 -18.57 -13.40 20.71
CA MET A 130 -19.21 -12.61 21.76
C MET A 130 -20.15 -11.50 21.21
N SER A 131 -19.99 -11.12 19.94
CA SER A 131 -20.82 -10.10 19.31
C SER A 131 -22.03 -10.66 18.57
N VAL A 132 -22.08 -11.97 18.39
CA VAL A 132 -23.20 -12.66 17.71
C VAL A 132 -24.41 -12.67 18.66
N PRO A 133 -25.60 -12.24 18.19
CA PRO A 133 -26.82 -12.31 18.99
C PRO A 133 -27.15 -13.75 19.41
N ASP A 134 -27.80 -13.90 20.54
CA ASP A 134 -28.33 -15.19 20.97
C ASP A 134 -29.32 -15.74 19.96
N GLY A 135 -29.11 -17.00 19.54
CA GLY A 135 -29.96 -17.67 18.56
C GLY A 135 -29.21 -18.54 17.57
N PRO A 136 -29.89 -19.05 16.55
CA PRO A 136 -29.25 -19.85 15.50
C PRO A 136 -28.21 -19.00 14.76
N CYS A 137 -26.95 -19.45 14.72
CA CYS A 137 -25.86 -18.80 14.02
C CYS A 137 -25.27 -19.77 12.98
N LEU A 138 -25.10 -19.29 11.75
CA LEU A 138 -24.42 -19.99 10.69
C LEU A 138 -23.05 -19.35 10.46
N LEU A 139 -22.01 -20.12 10.77
CA LEU A 139 -20.61 -19.77 10.51
C LEU A 139 -20.02 -20.76 9.52
N ILE A 140 -19.31 -20.28 8.52
CA ILE A 140 -18.61 -21.11 7.54
C ILE A 140 -17.11 -20.94 7.74
N TRP A 141 -16.42 -22.06 7.89
CA TRP A 141 -14.96 -22.10 7.94
C TRP A 141 -14.42 -22.55 6.60
N LEU A 142 -13.53 -21.77 6.01
CA LEU A 142 -12.85 -22.12 4.76
C LEU A 142 -11.39 -22.50 5.04
N ASP A 143 -11.03 -23.70 4.62
CA ASP A 143 -9.67 -24.19 4.64
C ASP A 143 -9.19 -24.44 3.20
N GLY A 144 -7.99 -23.93 2.86
CA GLY A 144 -7.35 -24.17 1.57
C GLY A 144 -8.06 -23.59 0.34
N ALA A 145 -8.98 -22.65 0.49
CA ALA A 145 -9.69 -22.00 -0.62
C ALA A 145 -8.78 -21.01 -1.38
N GLY A 146 -7.87 -21.53 -2.21
CA GLY A 146 -6.89 -20.72 -2.96
C GLY A 146 -7.42 -20.07 -4.24
N ASN A 147 -8.59 -20.50 -4.77
CA ASN A 147 -9.12 -19.94 -5.99
C ASN A 147 -10.07 -18.75 -5.71
N PRO A 148 -9.72 -17.50 -6.17
CA PRO A 148 -10.55 -16.33 -5.92
C PRO A 148 -11.97 -16.41 -6.47
N HIS A 149 -12.20 -17.13 -7.58
CA HIS A 149 -13.55 -17.31 -8.15
C HIS A 149 -14.43 -18.17 -7.23
N ASN A 150 -13.88 -19.25 -6.69
CA ASN A 150 -14.59 -20.11 -5.75
C ASN A 150 -14.89 -19.35 -4.45
N LEU A 151 -13.91 -18.60 -3.92
CA LEU A 151 -14.10 -17.75 -2.75
C LEU A 151 -15.23 -16.73 -2.98
N GLY A 152 -15.22 -16.05 -4.10
CA GLY A 152 -16.28 -15.10 -4.46
C GLY A 152 -17.66 -15.76 -4.63
N ALA A 153 -17.74 -17.00 -5.14
CA ALA A 153 -18.98 -17.75 -5.24
C ALA A 153 -19.51 -18.13 -3.84
N ILE A 154 -18.64 -18.61 -2.97
CA ILE A 154 -18.98 -18.96 -1.59
C ILE A 154 -19.49 -17.72 -0.84
N MET A 155 -18.79 -16.59 -0.92
CA MET A 155 -19.20 -15.33 -0.28
C MET A 155 -20.60 -14.87 -0.74
N ARG A 156 -20.91 -14.96 -2.04
CA ARG A 156 -22.26 -14.64 -2.55
C ARG A 156 -23.32 -15.60 -2.01
N THR A 157 -23.01 -16.89 -1.90
CA THR A 157 -23.93 -17.87 -1.32
C THR A 157 -24.15 -17.61 0.17
N CYS A 158 -23.09 -17.28 0.92
CA CYS A 158 -23.18 -16.89 2.32
C CYS A 158 -24.11 -15.68 2.53
N ASP A 159 -23.94 -14.64 1.71
CA ASP A 159 -24.77 -13.43 1.77
C ASP A 159 -26.24 -13.77 1.46
N ALA A 160 -26.50 -14.57 0.43
CA ALA A 160 -27.85 -14.99 0.03
C ALA A 160 -28.54 -15.88 1.06
N THR A 161 -27.79 -16.65 1.84
CA THR A 161 -28.34 -17.60 2.84
C THR A 161 -28.36 -17.03 4.26
N GLY A 162 -27.97 -15.79 4.46
CA GLY A 162 -27.92 -15.15 5.77
C GLY A 162 -26.83 -15.71 6.69
N CYS A 163 -25.69 -16.11 6.12
CA CYS A 163 -24.53 -16.53 6.90
C CYS A 163 -24.02 -15.37 7.76
N HIS A 164 -23.77 -15.61 9.05
CA HIS A 164 -23.34 -14.59 10.00
C HIS A 164 -21.83 -14.33 9.94
N GLY A 165 -21.06 -15.29 9.49
CA GLY A 165 -19.60 -15.18 9.38
C GLY A 165 -18.98 -16.20 8.42
N LEU A 166 -17.84 -15.83 7.87
CA LEU A 166 -17.03 -16.63 6.97
C LEU A 166 -15.57 -16.52 7.39
#